data_015c7c7fc2119481503606de18d272fb
#
_entry.id   015c7c7fc2119481503606de18d272fb
#
_cell.length_a   1.000
_cell.length_b   1.000
_cell.length_c   1.000
_cell.angle_alpha   90.00
_cell.angle_beta   90.00
_cell.angle_gamma   90.00
#
_symmetry.space_group_name_H-M   'P 1'
#
loop_
_entity.id
_entity.type
_entity.pdbx_description
1 polymer ?
#
loop_
_entity_poly.entity_id
_entity_poly.type
_entity_poly.pdbx_seq_one_letter_code
_entity_poly.pdbx_strand_id
1 'polypeptide(L)'
;YPGALANHTHLIVDEVHERSVDTEILVLLARRLVEAHPRLKLVLMSATVCVDLYASYFDVDVARAAIHVGARRYPVDVFYADDVAERLRLPRSAAGKLAQETAPSTPGRRDKTPNQSTQHKVVAEIVRAVGAAGSSVLVFVAGMADILELTVKVDALNVTGRARGLTYVTTPIHSDVPFED
;
A
#
# COMPACT_ATOMS: atom_id res chain seq x y z
N TYR A 1 -0.56 -29.82 19.48
CA TYR A 1 0.31 -30.20 20.60
C TYR A 1 -0.23 -29.52 21.86
N PRO A 2 -0.84 -30.28 22.83
CA PRO A 2 -1.50 -29.69 24.01
C PRO A 2 -0.59 -28.84 24.91
N GLY A 3 0.72 -28.97 24.81
CA GLY A 3 1.68 -28.25 25.63
C GLY A 3 2.39 -27.06 24.98
N ALA A 4 2.16 -26.81 23.70
CA ALA A 4 2.92 -25.79 22.94
C ALA A 4 2.77 -24.38 23.51
N LEU A 5 1.63 -24.06 24.15
CA LEU A 5 1.34 -22.74 24.71
C LEU A 5 1.41 -22.66 26.22
N ALA A 6 1.80 -23.75 26.89
CA ALA A 6 1.78 -23.82 28.36
C ALA A 6 2.63 -22.72 29.04
N ASN A 7 3.68 -22.28 28.39
CA ASN A 7 4.60 -21.25 28.87
C ASN A 7 4.38 -19.87 28.26
N HIS A 8 3.32 -19.69 27.44
CA HIS A 8 3.03 -18.41 26.78
C HIS A 8 1.88 -17.69 27.50
N THR A 9 2.02 -16.41 27.67
CA THR A 9 1.00 -15.58 28.34
C THR A 9 0.24 -14.72 27.33
N HIS A 10 0.82 -14.46 26.16
CA HIS A 10 0.26 -13.61 25.12
C HIS A 10 0.42 -14.29 23.76
N LEU A 11 -0.62 -14.18 22.94
CA LEU A 11 -0.62 -14.50 21.51
C LEU A 11 -0.86 -13.21 20.77
N ILE A 12 0.08 -12.86 19.85
CA ILE A 12 0.00 -11.64 19.06
C ILE A 12 -0.18 -12.06 17.61
N VAL A 13 -1.22 -11.54 16.96
CA VAL A 13 -1.46 -11.71 15.52
C VAL A 13 -1.42 -10.33 14.88
N ASP A 14 -0.45 -10.13 14.00
CA ASP A 14 -0.24 -8.86 13.30
C ASP A 14 -0.89 -8.87 11.93
N GLU A 15 -1.10 -7.67 11.37
CA GLU A 15 -1.63 -7.44 10.02
C GLU A 15 -2.99 -8.11 9.75
N VAL A 16 -3.84 -8.21 10.79
CA VAL A 16 -5.15 -8.88 10.64
C VAL A 16 -6.08 -8.22 9.61
N HIS A 17 -5.77 -7.00 9.17
CA HIS A 17 -6.53 -6.29 8.14
C HIS A 17 -6.32 -6.85 6.72
N GLU A 18 -5.24 -7.58 6.47
CA GLU A 18 -5.00 -8.22 5.16
C GLU A 18 -6.00 -9.32 4.84
N ARG A 19 -6.61 -9.91 5.88
CA ARG A 19 -7.67 -10.90 5.75
C ARG A 19 -7.33 -12.05 4.80
N SER A 20 -6.06 -12.46 4.78
CA SER A 20 -5.64 -13.65 4.06
C SER A 20 -6.31 -14.89 4.65
N VAL A 21 -6.41 -15.96 3.87
CA VAL A 21 -6.96 -17.25 4.35
C VAL A 21 -6.22 -17.73 5.60
N ASP A 22 -4.90 -17.59 5.61
CA ASP A 22 -4.06 -17.98 6.75
C ASP A 22 -4.37 -17.14 7.99
N THR A 23 -4.52 -15.81 7.82
CA THR A 23 -4.89 -14.91 8.92
C THR A 23 -6.27 -15.25 9.49
N GLU A 24 -7.26 -15.51 8.64
CA GLU A 24 -8.61 -15.88 9.11
C GLU A 24 -8.60 -17.21 9.87
N ILE A 25 -7.82 -18.20 9.41
CA ILE A 25 -7.63 -19.48 10.14
C ILE A 25 -6.93 -19.25 11.47
N LEU A 26 -5.88 -18.41 11.49
CA LEU A 26 -5.18 -18.09 12.75
C LEU A 26 -6.09 -17.40 13.74
N VAL A 27 -6.93 -16.48 13.33
CA VAL A 27 -7.91 -15.78 14.19
C VAL A 27 -8.95 -16.77 14.74
N LEU A 28 -9.44 -17.70 13.90
CA LEU A 28 -10.34 -18.77 14.35
C LEU A 28 -9.68 -19.65 15.41
N LEU A 29 -8.44 -20.09 15.16
CA LEU A 29 -7.69 -20.90 16.11
C LEU A 29 -7.37 -20.12 17.40
N ALA A 30 -7.01 -18.83 17.28
CA ALA A 30 -6.76 -17.97 18.43
C ALA A 30 -7.98 -17.86 19.34
N ARG A 31 -9.18 -17.72 18.78
CA ARG A 31 -10.42 -17.73 19.56
C ARG A 31 -10.57 -19.02 20.37
N ARG A 32 -10.39 -20.18 19.73
CA ARG A 32 -10.45 -21.48 20.42
C ARG A 32 -9.38 -21.62 21.52
N LEU A 33 -8.20 -21.07 21.27
CA LEU A 33 -7.09 -21.11 22.23
C LEU A 33 -7.37 -20.25 23.47
N VAL A 34 -7.89 -19.04 23.34
CA VAL A 34 -8.20 -18.18 24.49
C VAL A 34 -9.39 -18.71 25.27
N GLU A 35 -10.37 -19.36 24.62
CA GLU A 35 -11.47 -20.06 25.28
C GLU A 35 -10.96 -21.24 26.12
N ALA A 36 -9.98 -22.01 25.60
CA ALA A 36 -9.40 -23.17 26.30
C ALA A 36 -8.35 -22.79 27.35
N HIS A 37 -7.73 -21.63 27.24
CA HIS A 37 -6.63 -21.19 28.11
C HIS A 37 -6.92 -19.78 28.69
N PRO A 38 -7.67 -19.64 29.78
CA PRO A 38 -8.11 -18.35 30.35
C PRO A 38 -6.96 -17.39 30.73
N ARG A 39 -5.74 -17.90 30.89
CA ARG A 39 -4.56 -17.08 31.20
C ARG A 39 -3.89 -16.52 29.96
N LEU A 40 -4.19 -17.07 28.78
CA LEU A 40 -3.65 -16.58 27.50
C LEU A 40 -4.38 -15.29 27.09
N LYS A 41 -3.64 -14.26 26.79
CA LYS A 41 -4.14 -13.00 26.27
C LYS A 41 -3.93 -12.94 24.76
N LEU A 42 -4.95 -12.49 24.03
CA LEU A 42 -4.87 -12.29 22.58
C LEU A 42 -4.71 -10.80 22.29
N VAL A 43 -3.76 -10.47 21.43
CA VAL A 43 -3.56 -9.14 20.88
C VAL A 43 -3.65 -9.25 19.36
N LEU A 44 -4.60 -8.54 18.77
CA LEU A 44 -4.72 -8.40 17.32
C LEU A 44 -4.21 -7.01 16.93
N MET A 45 -3.31 -6.95 15.95
CA MET A 45 -2.75 -5.70 15.45
C MET A 45 -3.18 -5.45 14.01
N SER A 46 -3.54 -4.20 13.70
CA SER A 46 -4.08 -3.82 12.40
C SER A 46 -3.71 -2.38 12.07
N ALA A 47 -3.31 -2.11 10.83
CA ALA A 47 -3.08 -0.76 10.34
C ALA A 47 -4.38 0.00 10.01
N THR A 48 -5.49 -0.71 9.85
CA THR A 48 -6.80 -0.13 9.52
C THR A 48 -7.84 -0.42 10.60
N VAL A 49 -8.89 0.40 10.66
CA VAL A 49 -9.94 0.32 11.69
C VAL A 49 -10.92 -0.81 11.35
N CYS A 50 -10.62 -2.03 11.78
CA CYS A 50 -11.55 -3.17 11.73
C CYS A 50 -11.98 -3.60 13.14
N VAL A 51 -11.99 -2.66 14.10
CA VAL A 51 -12.18 -2.95 15.51
C VAL A 51 -13.54 -3.58 15.78
N ASP A 52 -14.61 -3.04 15.20
CA ASP A 52 -15.97 -3.51 15.42
C ASP A 52 -16.17 -4.97 14.97
N LEU A 53 -15.53 -5.36 13.85
CA LEU A 53 -15.60 -6.73 13.35
C LEU A 53 -15.02 -7.71 14.35
N TYR A 54 -13.81 -7.46 14.85
CA TYR A 54 -13.14 -8.35 15.77
C TYR A 54 -13.73 -8.29 17.18
N ALA A 55 -14.17 -7.11 17.62
CA ALA A 55 -14.87 -6.97 18.90
C ALA A 55 -16.16 -7.81 18.93
N SER A 56 -16.94 -7.74 17.86
CA SER A 56 -18.14 -8.57 17.70
C SER A 56 -17.79 -10.06 17.60
N TYR A 57 -16.74 -10.42 16.89
CA TYR A 57 -16.33 -11.81 16.75
C TYR A 57 -15.86 -12.43 18.08
N PHE A 58 -15.17 -11.67 18.92
CA PHE A 58 -14.66 -12.13 20.22
C PHE A 58 -15.61 -11.82 21.38
N ASP A 59 -16.76 -11.22 21.12
CA ASP A 59 -17.76 -10.82 22.13
C ASP A 59 -17.14 -9.91 23.22
N VAL A 60 -16.42 -8.88 22.80
CA VAL A 60 -15.76 -7.92 23.67
C VAL A 60 -16.23 -6.49 23.41
N ASP A 61 -16.24 -5.68 24.46
CA ASP A 61 -16.56 -4.25 24.34
C ASP A 61 -15.40 -3.48 23.69
N VAL A 62 -15.68 -2.82 22.56
CA VAL A 62 -14.72 -2.00 21.82
C VAL A 62 -14.05 -0.95 22.71
N ALA A 63 -14.82 -0.27 23.56
CA ALA A 63 -14.30 0.78 24.41
C ALA A 63 -13.27 0.30 25.44
N ARG A 64 -13.29 -1.00 25.75
CA ARG A 64 -12.36 -1.63 26.71
C ARG A 64 -11.21 -2.37 26.03
N ALA A 65 -11.45 -2.89 24.83
CA ALA A 65 -10.51 -3.75 24.13
C ALA A 65 -9.64 -3.03 23.11
N ALA A 66 -10.10 -1.92 22.55
CA ALA A 66 -9.38 -1.20 21.49
C ALA A 66 -8.33 -0.23 22.07
N ILE A 67 -7.10 -0.36 21.58
CA ILE A 67 -6.02 0.56 21.87
C ILE A 67 -5.61 1.24 20.56
N HIS A 68 -5.81 2.54 20.48
CA HIS A 68 -5.33 3.32 19.36
C HIS A 68 -3.88 3.76 19.60
N VAL A 69 -2.98 3.24 18.77
CA VAL A 69 -1.57 3.62 18.77
C VAL A 69 -1.34 4.52 17.56
N GLY A 70 -1.26 5.82 17.72
CA GLY A 70 -1.02 6.65 16.55
C GLY A 70 -0.84 8.12 16.81
N ALA A 71 0.43 8.56 16.74
CA ALA A 71 0.76 9.89 16.25
C ALA A 71 1.54 9.69 14.95
N ARG A 72 1.09 10.31 13.85
CA ARG A 72 1.91 10.37 12.64
C ARG A 72 3.21 11.07 12.98
N ARG A 73 4.33 10.38 12.85
CA ARG A 73 5.66 10.92 13.17
C ARG A 73 6.04 12.06 12.20
N TYR A 74 5.51 12.01 10.97
CA TYR A 74 5.76 12.99 9.92
C TYR A 74 4.44 13.39 9.26
N PRO A 75 4.32 14.66 8.79
CA PRO A 75 3.17 15.07 8.01
C PRO A 75 3.11 14.27 6.71
N VAL A 76 1.89 13.94 6.28
CA VAL A 76 1.61 13.26 5.01
C VAL A 76 0.56 14.06 4.28
N ASP A 77 0.94 14.58 3.12
CA ASP A 77 -0.01 15.21 2.19
C ASP A 77 -0.55 14.16 1.23
N VAL A 78 -1.86 14.11 1.09
CA VAL A 78 -2.55 13.17 0.21
C VAL A 78 -3.10 13.93 -0.98
N PHE A 79 -2.74 13.48 -2.20
CA PHE A 79 -3.23 14.03 -3.45
C PHE A 79 -3.94 12.93 -4.24
N TYR A 80 -5.13 13.22 -4.70
CA TYR A 80 -5.85 12.35 -5.62
C TYR A 80 -5.56 12.75 -7.08
N ALA A 81 -5.95 11.90 -8.01
CA ALA A 81 -5.68 12.10 -9.42
C ALA A 81 -6.18 13.47 -9.94
N ASP A 82 -7.34 13.93 -9.44
CA ASP A 82 -7.93 15.22 -9.81
C ASP A 82 -7.06 16.41 -9.39
N ASP A 83 -6.33 16.28 -8.28
CA ASP A 83 -5.47 17.33 -7.73
C ASP A 83 -4.05 17.31 -8.30
N VAL A 84 -3.60 16.13 -8.76
CA VAL A 84 -2.18 15.87 -9.09
C VAL A 84 -1.69 16.80 -10.19
N ALA A 85 -2.51 17.02 -11.23
CA ALA A 85 -2.13 17.84 -12.39
C ALA A 85 -1.89 19.30 -11.98
N GLU A 86 -2.73 19.84 -11.11
CA GLU A 86 -2.66 21.23 -10.65
C GLU A 86 -1.55 21.42 -9.62
N ARG A 87 -1.54 20.59 -8.57
CA ARG A 87 -0.64 20.73 -7.43
C ARG A 87 0.82 20.46 -7.77
N LEU A 88 1.07 19.48 -8.62
CA LEU A 88 2.43 19.13 -9.06
C LEU A 88 2.87 19.89 -10.32
N ARG A 89 2.02 20.79 -10.85
CA ARG A 89 2.31 21.57 -12.07
C ARG A 89 2.77 20.67 -13.23
N LEU A 90 2.07 19.56 -13.44
CA LEU A 90 2.40 18.61 -14.49
C LEU A 90 2.26 19.28 -15.88
N PRO A 91 3.04 18.85 -16.89
CA PRO A 91 2.86 19.31 -18.26
C PRO A 91 1.42 19.08 -18.73
N ARG A 92 0.88 20.00 -19.55
CA ARG A 92 -0.50 19.89 -20.05
C ARG A 92 -0.81 18.55 -20.73
N SER A 93 0.18 17.93 -21.36
CA SER A 93 0.04 16.61 -21.97
C SER A 93 -0.19 15.50 -20.94
N ALA A 94 0.44 15.57 -19.78
CA ALA A 94 0.24 14.63 -18.67
C ALA A 94 -1.07 14.91 -17.93
N ALA A 95 -1.37 16.18 -17.66
CA ALA A 95 -2.61 16.62 -17.01
C ALA A 95 -3.86 16.20 -17.82
N GLY A 96 -3.85 16.41 -19.15
CA GLY A 96 -4.97 16.00 -19.99
C GLY A 96 -5.20 14.49 -20.03
N LYS A 97 -4.14 13.69 -19.95
CA LYS A 97 -4.24 12.24 -19.92
C LYS A 97 -4.77 11.75 -18.57
N LEU A 98 -4.30 12.32 -17.47
CA LEU A 98 -4.79 12.01 -16.14
C LEU A 98 -6.28 12.30 -16.02
N ALA A 99 -6.74 13.47 -16.48
CA ALA A 99 -8.15 13.85 -16.48
C ALA A 99 -9.04 12.90 -17.32
N GLN A 100 -8.52 12.36 -18.43
CA GLN A 100 -9.25 11.38 -19.25
C GLN A 100 -9.39 10.02 -18.58
N GLU A 101 -8.42 9.62 -17.77
CA GLU A 101 -8.40 8.33 -17.07
C GLU A 101 -9.20 8.36 -15.77
N THR A 102 -9.33 9.53 -15.14
CA THR A 102 -10.12 9.72 -13.92
C THR A 102 -11.58 10.09 -14.17
N ALA A 103 -11.96 10.36 -15.42
CA ALA A 103 -13.34 10.66 -15.77
C ALA A 103 -14.26 9.47 -15.45
N PRO A 104 -15.42 9.69 -14.79
CA PRO A 104 -16.34 8.63 -14.45
C PRO A 104 -16.82 7.90 -15.70
N SER A 105 -16.80 6.56 -15.67
CA SER A 105 -17.24 5.70 -16.76
C SER A 105 -18.71 5.97 -17.05
N THR A 106 -19.06 6.38 -18.26
CA THR A 106 -20.44 6.53 -18.68
C THR A 106 -21.06 5.14 -18.83
N PRO A 107 -22.20 4.83 -18.18
CA PRO A 107 -22.86 3.52 -18.34
C PRO A 107 -23.13 3.22 -19.81
N GLY A 108 -22.64 2.07 -20.31
CA GLY A 108 -22.84 1.62 -21.69
C GLY A 108 -21.67 1.86 -22.65
N ARG A 109 -20.61 2.55 -22.27
CA ARG A 109 -19.38 2.60 -23.04
C ARG A 109 -18.53 1.40 -22.64
N ARG A 110 -18.16 0.54 -23.59
CA ARG A 110 -17.16 -0.53 -23.33
C ARG A 110 -15.93 0.14 -22.78
N ASP A 111 -15.55 -0.19 -21.55
CA ASP A 111 -14.31 0.24 -20.92
C ASP A 111 -13.18 -0.03 -21.91
N LYS A 112 -12.67 1.05 -22.50
CA LYS A 112 -11.33 0.99 -23.05
C LYS A 112 -10.45 0.91 -21.81
N THR A 113 -9.90 -0.27 -21.52
CA THR A 113 -8.82 -0.42 -20.55
C THR A 113 -7.85 0.74 -20.76
N PRO A 114 -7.57 1.53 -19.72
CA PRO A 114 -6.64 2.63 -19.84
C PRO A 114 -5.37 2.11 -20.50
N ASN A 115 -4.84 2.86 -21.47
CA ASN A 115 -3.61 2.45 -22.12
C ASN A 115 -2.50 2.51 -21.06
N GLN A 116 -2.09 1.36 -20.54
CA GLN A 116 -1.07 1.22 -19.48
C GLN A 116 0.16 2.08 -19.77
N SER A 117 0.60 2.12 -21.03
CA SER A 117 1.72 2.96 -21.46
C SER A 117 1.47 4.47 -21.23
N THR A 118 0.22 4.91 -21.24
CA THR A 118 -0.14 6.31 -20.94
C THR A 118 -0.08 6.57 -19.43
N GLN A 119 -0.58 5.66 -18.60
CA GLN A 119 -0.49 5.75 -17.14
C GLN A 119 0.97 5.80 -16.68
N HIS A 120 1.82 4.93 -17.21
CA HIS A 120 3.25 4.93 -16.89
C HIS A 120 3.97 6.24 -17.28
N LYS A 121 3.53 6.92 -18.36
CA LYS A 121 4.05 8.24 -18.69
C LYS A 121 3.66 9.30 -17.67
N VAL A 122 2.41 9.25 -17.18
CA VAL A 122 1.95 10.16 -16.13
C VAL A 122 2.70 9.89 -14.82
N VAL A 123 2.88 8.63 -14.44
CA VAL A 123 3.66 8.25 -13.26
C VAL A 123 5.10 8.76 -13.35
N ALA A 124 5.76 8.59 -14.49
CA ALA A 124 7.12 9.12 -14.69
C ALA A 124 7.17 10.65 -14.53
N GLU A 125 6.16 11.39 -15.04
CA GLU A 125 6.07 12.84 -14.82
C GLU A 125 5.83 13.21 -13.35
N ILE A 126 5.05 12.42 -12.61
CA ILE A 126 4.88 12.59 -11.17
C ILE A 126 6.22 12.38 -10.46
N VAL A 127 6.93 11.28 -10.75
CA VAL A 127 8.26 11.00 -10.20
C VAL A 127 9.23 12.17 -10.47
N ARG A 128 9.21 12.71 -11.70
CA ARG A 128 10.00 13.88 -12.05
C ARG A 128 9.63 15.13 -11.25
N ALA A 129 8.35 15.32 -10.95
CA ALA A 129 7.86 16.49 -10.23
C ALA A 129 8.17 16.44 -8.73
N VAL A 130 8.07 15.25 -8.10
CA VAL A 130 8.28 15.07 -6.66
C VAL A 130 9.71 14.68 -6.29
N GLY A 131 10.48 14.11 -7.23
CA GLY A 131 11.84 13.64 -6.99
C GLY A 131 12.78 14.78 -6.62
N ALA A 132 13.53 14.58 -5.55
CA ALA A 132 14.56 15.48 -5.08
C ALA A 132 15.83 14.68 -4.74
N ALA A 133 16.97 15.35 -4.71
CA ALA A 133 18.25 14.72 -4.35
C ALA A 133 18.16 14.10 -2.94
N GLY A 134 18.53 12.83 -2.81
CA GLY A 134 18.49 12.10 -1.55
C GLY A 134 17.08 11.69 -1.08
N SER A 135 16.03 11.89 -1.91
CA SER A 135 14.68 11.39 -1.62
C SER A 135 14.42 10.04 -2.28
N SER A 136 13.47 9.27 -1.71
CA SER A 136 12.97 8.04 -2.28
C SER A 136 11.52 8.20 -2.71
N VAL A 137 11.16 7.61 -3.85
CA VAL A 137 9.79 7.56 -4.36
C VAL A 137 9.38 6.10 -4.52
N LEU A 138 8.35 5.67 -3.80
CA LEU A 138 7.80 4.32 -3.92
C LEU A 138 6.58 4.36 -4.84
N VAL A 139 6.58 3.51 -5.86
CA VAL A 139 5.49 3.41 -6.84
C VAL A 139 4.94 2.00 -6.86
N PHE A 140 3.65 1.85 -6.56
CA PHE A 140 2.95 0.58 -6.66
C PHE A 140 2.37 0.41 -8.06
N VAL A 141 2.59 -0.75 -8.67
CA VAL A 141 2.08 -1.14 -9.98
C VAL A 141 1.52 -2.56 -9.95
N ALA A 142 0.80 -2.97 -10.99
CA ALA A 142 0.05 -4.23 -10.96
C ALA A 142 0.93 -5.49 -11.07
N GLY A 143 2.13 -5.40 -11.64
CA GLY A 143 3.00 -6.56 -11.78
C GLY A 143 4.31 -6.28 -12.50
N MET A 144 5.08 -7.35 -12.78
CA MET A 144 6.42 -7.28 -13.34
C MET A 144 6.51 -6.54 -14.68
N ALA A 145 5.52 -6.71 -15.56
CA ALA A 145 5.51 -6.03 -16.85
C ALA A 145 5.43 -4.50 -16.69
N ASP A 146 4.63 -4.03 -15.73
CA ASP A 146 4.50 -2.61 -15.41
C ASP A 146 5.77 -2.06 -14.77
N ILE A 147 6.42 -2.86 -13.90
CA ILE A 147 7.72 -2.50 -13.30
C ILE A 147 8.74 -2.25 -14.41
N LEU A 148 8.90 -3.19 -15.34
CA LEU A 148 9.87 -3.08 -16.43
C LEU A 148 9.58 -1.87 -17.33
N GLU A 149 8.32 -1.66 -17.72
CA GLU A 149 7.95 -0.53 -18.56
C GLU A 149 8.17 0.82 -17.85
N LEU A 150 7.82 0.91 -16.57
CA LEU A 150 8.01 2.12 -15.78
C LEU A 150 9.49 2.41 -15.55
N THR A 151 10.31 1.39 -15.27
CA THR A 151 11.77 1.51 -15.15
C THR A 151 12.36 2.20 -16.38
N VAL A 152 12.04 1.70 -17.59
CA VAL A 152 12.51 2.32 -18.84
C VAL A 152 12.12 3.80 -18.94
N LYS A 153 10.90 4.15 -18.51
CA LYS A 153 10.42 5.54 -18.58
C LYS A 153 11.08 6.44 -17.53
N VAL A 154 11.34 5.92 -16.32
CA VAL A 154 12.03 6.68 -15.28
C VAL A 154 13.52 6.83 -15.63
N ASP A 155 14.16 5.81 -16.19
CA ASP A 155 15.55 5.90 -16.65
C ASP A 155 15.73 6.93 -17.76
N ALA A 156 14.73 7.08 -18.63
CA ALA A 156 14.73 8.12 -19.65
C ALA A 156 14.72 9.56 -19.05
N LEU A 157 14.25 9.74 -17.81
CA LEU A 157 14.34 11.02 -17.12
C LEU A 157 15.78 11.42 -16.78
N ASN A 158 16.70 10.47 -16.70
CA ASN A 158 18.10 10.75 -16.42
C ASN A 158 18.74 11.68 -17.45
N VAL A 159 18.23 11.70 -18.69
CA VAL A 159 18.70 12.62 -19.73
C VAL A 159 18.33 14.08 -19.38
N THR A 160 17.08 14.30 -18.93
CA THR A 160 16.60 15.63 -18.51
C THR A 160 16.98 15.95 -17.08
N GLY A 161 17.08 14.94 -16.20
CA GLY A 161 17.47 15.06 -14.80
C GLY A 161 18.94 15.50 -14.64
N ARG A 162 19.83 15.06 -15.51
CA ARG A 162 21.25 15.51 -15.51
C ARG A 162 21.38 17.01 -15.69
N ALA A 163 20.51 17.63 -16.46
CA ALA A 163 20.47 19.09 -16.61
C ALA A 163 20.10 19.82 -15.29
N ARG A 164 19.45 19.11 -14.35
CA ARG A 164 19.09 19.60 -13.00
C ARG A 164 20.00 19.04 -11.88
N GLY A 165 21.03 18.29 -12.24
CA GLY A 165 21.91 17.64 -11.28
C GLY A 165 21.27 16.44 -10.54
N LEU A 166 20.14 15.92 -11.05
CA LEU A 166 19.46 14.74 -10.49
C LEU A 166 19.78 13.49 -11.31
N THR A 167 19.92 12.36 -10.63
CA THR A 167 19.99 11.04 -11.22
C THR A 167 18.97 10.15 -10.52
N TYR A 168 18.11 9.50 -11.30
CA TYR A 168 17.13 8.53 -10.83
C TYR A 168 17.74 7.14 -10.88
N VAL A 169 17.67 6.44 -9.76
CA VAL A 169 18.05 5.02 -9.67
C VAL A 169 16.77 4.23 -9.40
N THR A 170 16.47 3.26 -10.25
CA THR A 170 15.28 2.42 -10.12
C THR A 170 15.64 1.09 -9.51
N THR A 171 14.88 0.67 -8.50
CA THR A 171 15.04 -0.64 -7.85
C THR A 171 13.71 -1.39 -7.96
N PRO A 172 13.60 -2.42 -8.81
CA PRO A 172 12.40 -3.24 -8.89
C PRO A 172 12.24 -4.07 -7.61
N ILE A 173 11.02 -4.09 -7.06
CA ILE A 173 10.66 -4.92 -5.91
C ILE A 173 9.49 -5.80 -6.33
N HIS A 174 9.70 -7.10 -6.39
CA HIS A 174 8.69 -8.10 -6.73
C HIS A 174 9.09 -9.46 -6.15
N SER A 175 8.11 -10.32 -5.84
CA SER A 175 8.38 -11.67 -5.31
C SER A 175 9.30 -12.53 -6.18
N ASP A 176 9.28 -12.30 -7.49
CA ASP A 176 10.07 -13.05 -8.45
C ASP A 176 11.47 -12.46 -8.72
N VAL A 177 11.76 -11.30 -8.12
CA VAL A 177 13.09 -10.69 -8.17
C VAL A 177 13.86 -11.12 -6.92
N PRO A 178 14.96 -11.88 -7.06
CA PRO A 178 15.80 -12.21 -5.91
C PRO A 178 16.37 -10.93 -5.32
N PHE A 179 16.36 -10.84 -3.99
CA PHE A 179 17.13 -9.81 -3.28
C PHE A 179 18.61 -10.16 -3.48
N GLU A 180 19.30 -9.36 -4.25
CA GLU A 180 20.76 -9.36 -4.23
C GLU A 180 21.17 -8.42 -3.10
N ASP A 181 21.92 -8.96 -2.13
CA ASP A 181 22.50 -8.24 -0.98
C ASP A 181 23.49 -7.13 -1.40
#